data_8a4ae4fee249c7d18a1b6d3503a32e93
#
_entry.id   8a4ae4fee249c7d18a1b6d3503a32e93
#
_cell.length_a   1.000
_cell.length_b   1.000
_cell.length_c   1.000
_cell.angle_alpha   90.00
_cell.angle_beta   90.00
_cell.angle_gamma   90.00
#
_symmetry.space_group_name_H-M   'P 1'
#
loop_
_entity.id
_entity.type
_entity.pdbx_description
1 polymer ?
#
loop_
_entity_poly.entity_id
_entity_poly.type
_entity_poly.pdbx_seq_one_letter_code
_entity_poly.pdbx_strand_id
1 'polypeptide(L)' 'MKASDKPRQLAVPFASTGDKNRIPDKATQQTRESGNAAYDSGFPPTTMTAVSAGGPPHGKDFNGLMYDITAAIRFA' A
#
# COMPACT_ATOMS: atom_id res chain seq x y z
N MET A 1 -10.10 18.42 23.43
CA MET A 1 -10.16 18.46 21.95
C MET A 1 -11.58 18.82 21.51
N LYS A 2 -11.70 19.74 20.60
CA LYS A 2 -13.01 20.15 20.08
C LYS A 2 -13.55 19.07 19.14
N ALA A 3 -14.88 18.96 19.06
CA ALA A 3 -15.51 18.01 18.13
C ALA A 3 -15.06 18.22 16.68
N SER A 4 -14.83 19.48 16.30
CA SER A 4 -14.38 19.81 14.96
C SER A 4 -12.94 19.36 14.66
N ASP A 5 -12.18 19.00 15.69
CA ASP A 5 -10.81 18.50 15.53
C ASP A 5 -10.76 16.98 15.31
N LYS A 6 -11.87 16.30 15.45
CA LYS A 6 -11.89 14.85 15.20
C LYS A 6 -11.73 14.57 13.73
N PRO A 7 -10.92 13.57 13.37
CA PRO A 7 -10.87 13.15 11.97
C PRO A 7 -12.24 12.60 11.55
N ARG A 8 -12.54 12.76 10.27
CA ARG A 8 -13.80 12.21 9.75
C ARG A 8 -13.75 10.69 9.78
N GLN A 9 -14.89 10.07 9.93
CA GLN A 9 -15.01 8.63 9.81
C GLN A 9 -14.96 8.23 8.33
N LEU A 10 -14.27 7.13 8.07
CA LEU A 10 -14.14 6.61 6.72
C LEU A 10 -15.37 5.77 6.39
N ALA A 11 -16.14 6.19 5.38
CA ALA A 11 -17.31 5.45 4.95
C ALA A 11 -16.92 4.14 4.27
N VAL A 12 -15.83 4.16 3.49
CA VAL A 12 -15.33 2.98 2.80
C VAL A 12 -13.80 2.98 2.88
N PRO A 13 -13.16 1.80 2.83
CA PRO A 13 -11.70 1.76 2.76
C PRO A 13 -11.20 2.29 1.42
N PHE A 14 -9.94 2.73 1.41
CA PHE A 14 -9.31 3.26 0.21
C PHE A 14 -9.30 2.21 -0.90
N ALA A 15 -9.59 2.63 -2.11
CA ALA A 15 -9.64 1.74 -3.28
C ALA A 15 -10.59 0.56 -3.10
N SER A 16 -11.73 0.78 -2.43
CA SER A 16 -12.70 -0.27 -2.14
C SER A 16 -13.19 -0.96 -3.41
N THR A 17 -13.42 -0.18 -4.48
CA THR A 17 -13.86 -0.73 -5.77
C THR A 17 -12.80 -0.60 -6.85
N GLY A 18 -11.61 -0.09 -6.51
CA GLY A 18 -10.53 0.08 -7.47
C GLY A 18 -9.60 -1.11 -7.55
N ASP A 19 -8.78 -1.12 -8.58
CA ASP A 19 -7.77 -2.15 -8.75
C ASP A 19 -6.74 -2.07 -7.65
N LYS A 20 -6.44 -3.22 -7.05
CA LYS A 20 -5.44 -3.31 -5.99
C LYS A 20 -4.85 -4.69 -5.94
N ASN A 21 -3.60 -4.78 -5.51
CA ASN A 21 -2.93 -6.05 -5.28
C ASN A 21 -3.00 -6.40 -3.80
N ARG A 22 -3.09 -7.68 -3.51
CA ARG A 22 -2.91 -8.15 -2.14
C ARG A 22 -1.43 -8.17 -1.83
N ILE A 23 -1.05 -7.53 -0.73
CA ILE A 23 0.36 -7.42 -0.35
C ILE A 23 0.71 -8.64 0.50
N PRO A 24 1.71 -9.46 0.08
CA PRO A 24 2.10 -10.62 0.88
C PRO A 24 2.84 -10.21 2.14
N ASP A 25 2.84 -11.10 3.13
CA ASP A 25 3.56 -10.87 4.37
C ASP A 25 5.06 -10.88 4.16
N LYS A 26 5.55 -11.75 3.28
CA LYS A 26 6.98 -11.93 3.03
C LYS A 26 7.28 -11.74 1.56
N ALA A 27 8.39 -11.05 1.30
CA ALA A 27 8.88 -10.89 -0.06
C ALA A 27 9.48 -12.18 -0.58
N THR A 28 9.28 -12.43 -1.86
CA THR A 28 9.97 -13.50 -2.58
C THR A 28 10.90 -12.88 -3.59
N GLN A 29 11.78 -13.68 -4.18
CA GLN A 29 12.65 -13.20 -5.23
C GLN A 29 11.83 -12.65 -6.40
N GLN A 30 10.76 -13.33 -6.75
CA GLN A 30 9.90 -12.91 -7.85
C GLN A 30 9.25 -11.56 -7.56
N THR A 31 8.74 -11.35 -6.35
CA THR A 31 8.12 -10.07 -6.01
C THR A 31 9.12 -8.94 -6.00
N ARG A 32 10.34 -9.20 -5.54
CA ARG A 32 11.41 -8.20 -5.54
C ARG A 32 11.79 -7.79 -6.95
N GLU A 33 11.89 -8.76 -7.85
CA GLU A 33 12.27 -8.49 -9.23
C GLU A 33 11.19 -7.72 -9.98
N SER A 34 9.92 -8.00 -9.68
CA SER A 34 8.81 -7.31 -10.33
C SER A 34 8.51 -5.94 -9.72
N GLY A 35 9.15 -5.59 -8.59
CA GLY A 35 8.93 -4.30 -7.93
C GLY A 35 7.73 -4.26 -7.01
N ASN A 36 7.17 -5.42 -6.65
CA ASN A 36 6.01 -5.49 -5.77
C ASN A 36 6.42 -5.37 -4.30
N ALA A 37 5.54 -4.76 -3.51
CA ALA A 37 5.77 -4.58 -2.08
C ALA A 37 5.41 -5.81 -1.28
N ALA A 38 5.99 -5.94 -0.09
CA ALA A 38 5.63 -6.93 0.91
C ALA A 38 5.68 -6.29 2.29
N TYR A 39 4.94 -6.85 3.24
CA TYR A 39 4.89 -6.23 4.57
C TYR A 39 6.21 -6.35 5.33
N ASP A 40 6.96 -7.41 5.12
CA ASP A 40 8.21 -7.60 5.85
C ASP A 40 9.33 -6.63 5.41
N SER A 41 9.32 -6.18 4.17
CA SER A 41 10.41 -5.38 3.63
C SER A 41 9.97 -4.12 2.90
N GLY A 42 8.65 -3.91 2.74
CA GLY A 42 8.15 -2.76 2.01
C GLY A 42 8.38 -2.85 0.52
N PHE A 43 8.57 -1.72 -0.11
CA PHE A 43 8.87 -1.67 -1.54
C PHE A 43 10.31 -2.10 -1.78
N PRO A 44 10.57 -2.89 -2.85
CA PRO A 44 11.92 -3.37 -3.10
C PRO A 44 12.86 -2.24 -3.56
N PRO A 45 14.18 -2.45 -3.48
CA PRO A 45 15.15 -1.40 -3.82
C PRO A 45 15.01 -0.85 -5.23
N THR A 46 14.50 -1.62 -6.19
CA THR A 46 14.32 -1.14 -7.55
C THR A 46 13.38 0.06 -7.64
N THR A 47 12.43 0.17 -6.70
CA THR A 47 11.50 1.29 -6.69
C THR A 47 12.09 2.54 -6.02
N MET A 48 13.24 2.39 -5.37
CA MET A 48 13.91 3.47 -4.65
C MET A 48 15.08 4.07 -5.42
N THR A 49 15.40 3.50 -6.57
CA THR A 49 16.44 4.02 -7.44
C THR A 49 15.86 5.01 -8.43
N ALA A 50 16.73 5.76 -9.11
CA ALA A 50 16.29 6.71 -10.14
C ALA A 50 15.53 5.96 -11.23
N VAL A 51 14.57 6.65 -11.86
CA VAL A 51 13.71 6.05 -12.88
C VAL A 51 14.53 5.44 -14.01
N SER A 52 15.67 6.05 -14.33
CA SER A 52 16.56 5.54 -15.39
C SER A 52 17.23 4.22 -15.02
N ALA A 53 17.33 3.90 -13.71
CA ALA A 53 18.03 2.71 -13.25
C ALA A 53 17.11 1.70 -12.57
N GLY A 54 15.88 2.10 -12.23
CA GLY A 54 14.91 1.24 -11.56
C GLY A 54 13.52 1.49 -12.07
N GLY A 55 12.51 0.92 -11.41
CA GLY A 55 11.12 1.08 -11.79
C GLY A 55 10.32 1.82 -10.73
N PRO A 56 9.21 2.46 -11.10
CA PRO A 56 8.33 3.10 -10.13
C PRO A 56 7.58 2.06 -9.32
N PRO A 57 7.11 2.43 -8.11
CA PRO A 57 6.24 1.55 -7.34
C PRO A 57 4.93 1.29 -8.11
N HIS A 58 4.35 0.11 -7.93
CA HIS A 58 3.09 -0.22 -8.56
C HIS A 58 1.94 0.48 -7.83
N GLY A 59 1.09 1.19 -8.59
CA GLY A 59 -0.08 1.83 -8.03
C GLY A 59 -1.03 0.84 -7.37
N LYS A 60 -1.16 -0.37 -7.92
CA LYS A 60 -2.01 -1.41 -7.34
C LYS A 60 -1.51 -1.85 -5.97
N ASP A 61 -0.20 -1.89 -5.76
CA ASP A 61 0.37 -2.20 -4.45
C ASP A 61 0.05 -1.09 -3.45
N PHE A 62 0.17 0.15 -3.86
CA PHE A 62 -0.19 1.28 -3.02
C PHE A 62 -1.67 1.23 -2.64
N ASN A 63 -2.53 0.94 -3.62
CA ASN A 63 -3.96 0.80 -3.36
C ASN A 63 -4.25 -0.33 -2.38
N GLY A 64 -3.56 -1.47 -2.53
CA GLY A 64 -3.72 -2.60 -1.62
C GLY A 64 -3.28 -2.28 -0.20
N LEU A 65 -2.15 -1.61 -0.05
CA LEU A 65 -1.64 -1.19 1.26
C LEU A 65 -2.62 -0.24 1.94
N MET A 66 -3.07 0.79 1.23
CA MET A 66 -3.99 1.76 1.79
C MET A 66 -5.35 1.15 2.09
N TYR A 67 -5.79 0.19 1.26
CA TYR A 67 -7.01 -0.55 1.55
C TYR A 67 -6.88 -1.28 2.88
N ASP A 68 -5.79 -2.02 3.09
CA ASP A 68 -5.58 -2.79 4.32
C ASP A 68 -5.59 -1.89 5.55
N ILE A 69 -4.87 -0.76 5.47
CA ILE A 69 -4.77 0.17 6.59
C ILE A 69 -6.12 0.80 6.90
N THR A 70 -6.81 1.30 5.89
CA THR A 70 -8.08 1.99 6.12
C THR A 70 -9.19 1.03 6.51
N ALA A 71 -9.17 -0.20 6.01
CA ALA A 71 -10.11 -1.23 6.43
C ALA A 71 -9.90 -1.58 7.90
N ALA A 72 -8.64 -1.72 8.33
CA ALA A 72 -8.31 -2.01 9.73
C ALA A 72 -8.77 -0.88 10.65
N ILE A 73 -8.57 0.36 10.24
CA ILE A 73 -8.97 1.53 11.04
C ILE A 73 -10.49 1.56 11.22
N ARG A 74 -11.26 1.15 10.21
CA ARG A 74 -12.71 1.16 10.31
C ARG A 74 -13.24 0.21 11.38
N PHE A 75 -12.47 -0.82 11.72
CA PHE A 75 -12.85 -1.78 12.76
C PHE A 75 -12.24 -1.46 14.12
N ALA A 76 -11.44 -0.42 14.21
CA ALA A 76 -10.80 -0.03 15.46
C ALA A 76 -11.75 0.68 16.42
#